data_47599d13d50c3793629e8077be98ab82
#
_entry.id   47599d13d50c3793629e8077be98ab82
#
_cell.length_a   1.000
_cell.length_b   1.000
_cell.length_c   1.000
_cell.angle_alpha   90.00
_cell.angle_beta   90.00
_cell.angle_gamma   90.00
#
_symmetry.space_group_name_H-M   'P 1'
#
loop_
_entity.id
_entity.type
_entity.pdbx_description
1 polymer ?
#
loop_
_entity_poly.entity_id
_entity_poly.type
_entity_poly.pdbx_seq_one_letter_code
_entity_poly.pdbx_strand_id
1 'polypeptide(L)'
;MKKILTTVYAILLVTFSASSQNSDVSIRVYPEKGNQVISKHIYGHFAEHLGSCIYGGLWVGENSPIPNTKGYRTDVLEALKKLQIPNLRWPGGCFADEYHWMDGIGPREKRPKMVNNNWGGTVEDNSFGTHEFLNLCELLDCEPYISGNVGSGTVEELAKWVEYMTSDGDSPMANLRRQNGREKPWKVKYLGVGNESWGCGGDMLPEYYADLYRRYAVYCRNFDGNQLFKIGSGASDYDYNWTDVLMKKAGNKMNGLSLHYYTVKGWGKDQKGSATNFTDEDYYWTLGKSLEIEEVIQKHMSIMDKYDKDKKVGLMVDEWGTWFEVEPGTNPGFLYQQNTMRDAFVAALTLNTFNKYGDRIQMANIAQVVNVLQSMILTKDDKMTLTPTYHVFDMYRVHQDATYLPLDIISQTKEIRGRNVSLVNASASKKDGLTHITLANIDLTNSQNVNIDLSNTKISKVNGRILTSKDIHDHNTFENPNLVQPQTFNGAKIVNGKLNVQLPAKSIVVLEIQ
;
A
#
# COMPACT_ATOMS: atom_id res chain seq x y z
N MET A 1 -80.48 32.57 26.19
CA MET A 1 -79.46 33.01 25.23
C MET A 1 -78.06 32.69 25.83
N LYS A 2 -77.44 31.58 25.46
CA LYS A 2 -76.06 31.19 25.83
C LYS A 2 -75.11 31.60 24.73
N LYS A 3 -74.16 32.46 25.04
CA LYS A 3 -73.09 32.85 24.15
C LYS A 3 -72.01 31.76 24.21
N ILE A 4 -71.68 31.12 23.06
CA ILE A 4 -70.56 30.20 22.91
C ILE A 4 -69.34 31.03 22.50
N LEU A 5 -68.30 31.00 23.36
CA LEU A 5 -67.00 31.62 23.05
C LEU A 5 -66.16 30.56 22.39
N THR A 6 -65.79 30.74 21.09
CA THR A 6 -64.92 29.90 20.35
C THR A 6 -63.47 30.43 20.46
N THR A 7 -62.62 29.72 21.19
CA THR A 7 -61.20 30.05 21.34
C THR A 7 -60.43 29.37 20.19
N VAL A 8 -59.85 30.18 19.32
CA VAL A 8 -58.97 29.71 18.24
C VAL A 8 -57.55 29.59 18.77
N TYR A 9 -57.02 28.36 18.85
CA TYR A 9 -55.61 28.10 19.13
C TYR A 9 -54.81 28.22 17.81
N ALA A 10 -54.00 29.25 17.69
CA ALA A 10 -52.99 29.36 16.64
C ALA A 10 -51.76 28.48 17.01
N ILE A 11 -51.58 27.38 16.30
CA ILE A 11 -50.37 26.57 16.42
C ILE A 11 -49.28 27.25 15.60
N LEU A 12 -48.28 27.83 16.27
CA LEU A 12 -47.05 28.32 15.66
C LEU A 12 -46.17 27.11 15.32
N LEU A 13 -46.10 26.72 14.07
CA LEU A 13 -45.11 25.77 13.55
C LEU A 13 -43.76 26.51 13.48
N VAL A 14 -42.91 26.31 14.49
CA VAL A 14 -41.48 26.67 14.42
C VAL A 14 -40.78 25.62 13.60
N THR A 15 -40.53 25.92 12.32
CA THR A 15 -39.65 25.14 11.49
C THR A 15 -38.21 25.42 11.92
N PHE A 16 -37.62 24.49 12.67
CA PHE A 16 -36.18 24.46 12.87
C PHE A 16 -35.53 24.11 11.53
N SER A 17 -35.07 25.12 10.79
CA SER A 17 -34.08 24.93 9.75
C SER A 17 -32.79 24.58 10.46
N ALA A 18 -32.42 23.28 10.45
CA ALA A 18 -31.08 22.88 10.81
C ALA A 18 -30.16 23.50 9.75
N SER A 19 -29.60 24.66 10.02
CA SER A 19 -28.46 25.15 9.25
C SER A 19 -27.32 24.18 9.50
N SER A 20 -26.96 23.38 8.49
CA SER A 20 -25.69 22.68 8.45
C SER A 20 -24.60 23.73 8.72
N GLN A 21 -23.97 23.64 9.86
CA GLN A 21 -22.85 24.51 10.20
C GLN A 21 -21.69 24.08 9.28
N ASN A 22 -21.57 24.73 8.12
CA ASN A 22 -20.42 24.59 7.25
C ASN A 22 -19.20 25.12 8.03
N SER A 23 -18.39 24.22 8.57
CA SER A 23 -17.15 24.59 9.23
C SER A 23 -16.11 24.91 8.16
N ASP A 24 -15.56 26.09 8.21
CA ASP A 24 -14.47 26.49 7.33
C ASP A 24 -13.17 25.76 7.70
N VAL A 25 -12.72 24.90 6.81
CA VAL A 25 -11.39 24.28 6.91
C VAL A 25 -10.38 25.19 6.21
N SER A 26 -9.26 25.44 6.84
CA SER A 26 -8.18 26.22 6.26
C SER A 26 -6.95 25.33 6.04
N ILE A 27 -6.44 25.35 4.81
CA ILE A 27 -5.17 24.69 4.43
C ILE A 27 -4.23 25.73 3.89
N ARG A 28 -3.01 25.76 4.42
CA ARG A 28 -1.95 26.57 3.88
C ARG A 28 -0.81 25.67 3.39
N VAL A 29 -0.52 25.75 2.10
CA VAL A 29 0.57 25.03 1.44
C VAL A 29 1.77 25.96 1.29
N TYR A 30 2.99 25.44 1.50
CA TYR A 30 4.25 26.18 1.43
C TYR A 30 5.14 25.68 0.29
N PRO A 31 4.88 26.11 -0.97
CA PRO A 31 5.64 25.63 -2.12
C PRO A 31 7.14 25.94 -2.04
N GLU A 32 7.50 27.04 -1.38
CA GLU A 32 8.90 27.47 -1.17
C GLU A 32 9.67 26.60 -0.18
N LYS A 33 8.98 25.78 0.63
CA LYS A 33 9.59 24.86 1.60
C LYS A 33 9.73 23.44 1.05
N GLY A 34 9.29 23.19 -0.18
CA GLY A 34 9.43 21.89 -0.81
C GLY A 34 10.88 21.53 -1.08
N ASN A 35 11.40 20.48 -0.42
CA ASN A 35 12.80 20.09 -0.49
C ASN A 35 13.06 18.58 -0.51
N GLN A 36 12.01 17.77 -0.43
CA GLN A 36 12.12 16.30 -0.46
C GLN A 36 11.29 15.71 -1.61
N VAL A 37 11.81 14.68 -2.23
CA VAL A 37 11.11 13.94 -3.27
C VAL A 37 10.35 12.79 -2.64
N ILE A 38 9.07 12.68 -2.98
CA ILE A 38 8.25 11.53 -2.65
C ILE A 38 8.69 10.38 -3.56
N SER A 39 9.36 9.37 -3.02
CA SER A 39 9.78 8.21 -3.80
C SER A 39 8.57 7.53 -4.45
N LYS A 40 8.61 7.29 -5.76
CA LYS A 40 7.55 6.52 -6.43
C LYS A 40 7.30 5.17 -5.77
N HIS A 41 8.34 4.57 -5.17
CA HIS A 41 8.27 3.26 -4.54
C HIS A 41 7.41 3.21 -3.27
N ILE A 42 6.97 4.36 -2.73
CA ILE A 42 5.93 4.45 -1.69
C ILE A 42 4.58 3.89 -2.19
N TYR A 43 4.37 3.90 -3.50
CA TYR A 43 3.19 3.38 -4.19
C TYR A 43 3.40 1.94 -4.68
N GLY A 44 4.26 1.17 -4.01
CA GLY A 44 4.58 -0.21 -4.34
C GLY A 44 3.52 -1.22 -3.93
N HIS A 45 3.66 -2.42 -4.44
CA HIS A 45 2.71 -3.51 -4.24
C HIS A 45 3.41 -4.79 -3.79
N PHE A 46 2.63 -5.67 -3.19
CA PHE A 46 3.09 -6.95 -2.66
C PHE A 46 2.29 -8.09 -3.27
N ALA A 47 2.96 -9.12 -3.70
CA ALA A 47 2.42 -10.38 -4.20
C ALA A 47 3.06 -11.55 -3.44
N GLU A 48 2.24 -12.47 -2.98
CA GLU A 48 2.67 -13.64 -2.24
C GLU A 48 2.01 -14.90 -2.79
N HIS A 49 2.68 -16.04 -2.68
CA HIS A 49 2.05 -17.35 -2.85
C HIS A 49 1.07 -17.59 -1.69
N LEU A 50 -0.04 -16.86 -1.73
CA LEU A 50 -1.11 -16.85 -0.74
C LEU A 50 -2.46 -16.81 -1.45
N GLY A 51 -3.34 -17.77 -1.13
CA GLY A 51 -4.66 -17.84 -1.72
C GLY A 51 -4.62 -17.78 -3.25
N SER A 52 -5.36 -16.85 -3.81
CA SER A 52 -5.41 -16.64 -5.27
C SER A 52 -4.67 -15.37 -5.71
N CYS A 53 -3.63 -14.94 -4.98
CA CYS A 53 -2.84 -13.78 -5.41
C CYS A 53 -2.04 -14.12 -6.67
N ILE A 54 -1.32 -15.23 -6.67
CA ILE A 54 -0.53 -15.70 -7.82
C ILE A 54 -1.42 -16.51 -8.77
N TYR A 55 -1.84 -17.70 -8.36
CA TYR A 55 -2.60 -18.62 -9.21
C TYR A 55 -4.08 -18.20 -9.28
N GLY A 56 -4.56 -17.94 -10.51
CA GLY A 56 -5.91 -17.39 -10.75
C GLY A 56 -5.99 -15.86 -10.62
N GLY A 57 -5.02 -15.25 -9.95
CA GLY A 57 -4.87 -13.80 -9.82
C GLY A 57 -3.94 -13.21 -10.87
N LEU A 58 -2.64 -13.24 -10.63
CA LEU A 58 -1.63 -12.76 -11.58
C LEU A 58 -1.39 -13.76 -12.73
N TRP A 59 -1.42 -15.06 -12.43
CA TRP A 59 -0.99 -16.13 -13.30
C TRP A 59 -2.08 -17.18 -13.50
N VAL A 60 -2.35 -17.54 -14.74
CA VAL A 60 -3.31 -18.61 -15.11
C VAL A 60 -2.68 -19.67 -16.01
N GLY A 61 -1.43 -19.47 -16.43
CA GLY A 61 -0.76 -20.35 -17.40
C GLY A 61 -1.13 -20.05 -18.85
N GLU A 62 -0.21 -20.38 -19.76
CA GLU A 62 -0.34 -20.03 -21.19
C GLU A 62 -1.52 -20.74 -21.88
N ASN A 63 -1.86 -21.95 -21.41
CA ASN A 63 -2.93 -22.79 -21.98
C ASN A 63 -4.29 -22.55 -21.33
N SER A 64 -4.42 -21.55 -20.43
CA SER A 64 -5.69 -21.23 -19.80
C SER A 64 -6.72 -20.72 -20.80
N PRO A 65 -8.03 -21.07 -20.65
CA PRO A 65 -9.11 -20.43 -21.40
C PRO A 65 -9.33 -18.96 -20.99
N ILE A 66 -8.83 -18.55 -19.82
CA ILE A 66 -8.88 -17.16 -19.36
C ILE A 66 -7.91 -16.34 -20.23
N PRO A 67 -8.34 -15.18 -20.78
CA PRO A 67 -7.47 -14.33 -21.60
C PRO A 67 -6.17 -14.02 -20.89
N ASN A 68 -5.05 -14.38 -21.54
CA ASN A 68 -3.73 -14.21 -20.94
C ASN A 68 -2.69 -13.77 -21.97
N THR A 69 -1.66 -13.11 -21.47
CA THR A 69 -0.45 -12.73 -22.20
C THR A 69 0.70 -13.53 -21.64
N LYS A 70 1.12 -14.60 -22.32
CA LYS A 70 2.19 -15.51 -21.86
C LYS A 70 1.92 -16.10 -20.45
N GLY A 71 0.66 -16.42 -20.16
CA GLY A 71 0.22 -16.98 -18.88
C GLY A 71 -0.20 -15.97 -17.81
N TYR A 72 0.12 -14.68 -17.97
CA TYR A 72 -0.38 -13.61 -17.07
C TYR A 72 -1.79 -13.19 -17.50
N ARG A 73 -2.70 -13.02 -16.57
CA ARG A 73 -4.04 -12.51 -16.88
C ARG A 73 -3.94 -11.15 -17.58
N THR A 74 -4.52 -11.04 -18.77
CA THR A 74 -4.43 -9.82 -19.58
C THR A 74 -5.12 -8.64 -18.90
N ASP A 75 -6.30 -8.85 -18.31
CA ASP A 75 -7.08 -7.85 -17.59
C ASP A 75 -6.31 -7.26 -16.38
N VAL A 76 -5.71 -8.14 -15.58
CA VAL A 76 -4.88 -7.75 -14.43
C VAL A 76 -3.62 -7.01 -14.89
N LEU A 77 -2.93 -7.53 -15.91
CA LEU A 77 -1.73 -6.90 -16.46
C LEU A 77 -2.01 -5.47 -16.96
N GLU A 78 -3.12 -5.26 -17.68
CA GLU A 78 -3.53 -3.95 -18.17
C GLU A 78 -3.89 -2.99 -17.04
N ALA A 79 -4.61 -3.47 -16.01
CA ALA A 79 -4.93 -2.68 -14.84
C ALA A 79 -3.68 -2.21 -14.09
N LEU A 80 -2.69 -3.09 -13.90
CA LEU A 80 -1.42 -2.78 -13.23
C LEU A 80 -0.54 -1.83 -14.06
N LYS A 81 -0.51 -1.98 -15.40
CA LYS A 81 0.14 -1.04 -16.30
C LYS A 81 -0.46 0.36 -16.20
N LYS A 82 -1.81 0.46 -16.16
CA LYS A 82 -2.51 1.73 -15.99
C LYS A 82 -2.17 2.39 -14.65
N LEU A 83 -2.00 1.61 -13.61
CA LEU A 83 -1.59 2.06 -12.28
C LEU A 83 -0.14 2.58 -12.27
N GLN A 84 0.70 2.15 -13.23
CA GLN A 84 2.13 2.44 -13.26
C GLN A 84 2.81 2.03 -11.97
N ILE A 85 2.57 0.78 -11.55
CA ILE A 85 3.15 0.27 -10.29
C ILE A 85 4.67 0.39 -10.34
N PRO A 86 5.31 1.00 -9.32
CA PRO A 86 6.74 1.28 -9.37
C PRO A 86 7.62 0.11 -8.96
N ASN A 87 7.09 -0.79 -8.16
CA ASN A 87 7.76 -2.01 -7.71
C ASN A 87 6.74 -3.07 -7.29
N LEU A 88 7.17 -4.32 -7.34
CA LEU A 88 6.40 -5.47 -6.89
C LEU A 88 7.29 -6.38 -6.04
N ARG A 89 6.87 -6.66 -4.81
CA ARG A 89 7.55 -7.56 -3.86
C ARG A 89 7.03 -8.98 -4.02
N TRP A 90 7.94 -9.99 -4.06
CA TRP A 90 7.65 -11.41 -4.24
C TRP A 90 8.83 -12.26 -3.71
N PRO A 91 8.73 -13.54 -3.32
CA PRO A 91 7.59 -14.47 -3.46
C PRO A 91 6.61 -14.42 -2.29
N GLY A 92 6.87 -13.63 -1.28
CA GLY A 92 6.02 -13.53 -0.12
C GLY A 92 6.58 -12.66 0.97
N GLY A 93 5.78 -12.64 1.98
CA GLY A 93 5.93 -12.55 3.40
C GLY A 93 6.38 -13.87 3.99
N CYS A 94 5.53 -14.50 4.81
CA CYS A 94 5.86 -15.79 5.48
C CYS A 94 6.23 -16.90 4.49
N PHE A 95 5.61 -16.95 3.31
CA PHE A 95 5.94 -17.94 2.29
C PHE A 95 7.40 -17.83 1.83
N ALA A 96 7.99 -16.63 1.80
CA ALA A 96 9.36 -16.44 1.34
C ALA A 96 10.39 -17.24 2.16
N ASP A 97 10.16 -17.40 3.45
CA ASP A 97 11.08 -18.09 4.36
C ASP A 97 10.95 -19.63 4.37
N GLU A 98 10.01 -20.16 3.56
CA GLU A 98 9.92 -21.60 3.22
C GLU A 98 10.19 -21.86 1.72
N TYR A 99 10.32 -20.81 0.88
CA TYR A 99 10.48 -20.94 -0.57
C TYR A 99 11.94 -21.22 -0.98
N HIS A 100 12.15 -22.36 -1.64
CA HIS A 100 13.42 -22.74 -2.25
C HIS A 100 13.39 -22.38 -3.75
N TRP A 101 14.06 -21.31 -4.14
CA TRP A 101 13.96 -20.71 -5.47
C TRP A 101 14.31 -21.65 -6.64
N MET A 102 15.17 -22.66 -6.38
CA MET A 102 15.52 -23.66 -7.39
C MET A 102 14.33 -24.53 -7.79
N ASP A 103 13.34 -24.67 -6.93
CA ASP A 103 12.12 -25.41 -7.22
C ASP A 103 11.21 -24.65 -8.23
N GLY A 104 11.38 -23.34 -8.34
CA GLY A 104 10.62 -22.48 -9.24
C GLY A 104 11.35 -22.14 -10.56
N ILE A 105 12.36 -22.93 -10.99
CA ILE A 105 13.07 -22.71 -12.24
C ILE A 105 13.12 -23.97 -13.12
N GLY A 106 13.54 -23.82 -14.37
CA GLY A 106 13.58 -24.92 -15.35
C GLY A 106 12.19 -25.25 -15.91
N PRO A 107 12.07 -26.40 -16.63
CA PRO A 107 10.81 -26.83 -17.22
C PRO A 107 9.71 -27.01 -16.18
N ARG A 108 8.57 -26.34 -16.38
CA ARG A 108 7.48 -26.28 -15.38
C ARG A 108 6.94 -27.66 -14.97
N GLU A 109 6.85 -28.57 -15.94
CA GLU A 109 6.36 -29.93 -15.71
C GLU A 109 7.32 -30.80 -14.86
N LYS A 110 8.54 -30.33 -14.62
CA LYS A 110 9.57 -30.99 -13.79
C LYS A 110 9.78 -30.33 -12.45
N ARG A 111 9.13 -29.18 -12.21
CA ARG A 111 9.27 -28.47 -10.95
C ARG A 111 8.61 -29.27 -9.82
N PRO A 112 9.27 -29.42 -8.66
CA PRO A 112 8.68 -30.11 -7.53
C PRO A 112 7.48 -29.32 -6.98
N LYS A 113 6.54 -30.03 -6.38
CA LYS A 113 5.44 -29.43 -5.64
C LYS A 113 5.82 -29.29 -4.17
N MET A 114 5.30 -28.28 -3.53
CA MET A 114 5.47 -28.07 -2.08
C MET A 114 4.12 -27.82 -1.40
N VAL A 115 4.04 -28.10 -0.12
CA VAL A 115 2.90 -27.70 0.71
C VAL A 115 3.13 -26.29 1.22
N ASN A 116 2.19 -25.40 0.98
CA ASN A 116 2.20 -24.07 1.56
C ASN A 116 1.65 -24.13 3.00
N ASN A 117 2.54 -24.31 3.97
CA ASN A 117 2.17 -24.50 5.37
C ASN A 117 1.62 -23.22 6.01
N ASN A 118 2.07 -22.06 5.54
CA ASN A 118 1.64 -20.78 6.09
C ASN A 118 0.20 -20.44 5.64
N TRP A 119 -0.16 -20.79 4.39
CA TRP A 119 -1.39 -20.30 3.78
C TRP A 119 -2.29 -21.41 3.27
N GLY A 120 -3.20 -21.86 4.11
CA GLY A 120 -4.27 -22.78 3.74
C GLY A 120 -3.88 -24.25 3.55
N GLY A 121 -2.63 -24.63 3.76
CA GLY A 121 -2.14 -26.00 3.56
C GLY A 121 -2.28 -26.50 2.12
N THR A 122 -2.26 -25.61 1.15
CA THR A 122 -2.43 -25.94 -0.28
C THR A 122 -1.13 -26.40 -0.91
N VAL A 123 -1.28 -27.14 -2.03
CA VAL A 123 -0.11 -27.58 -2.80
C VAL A 123 0.24 -26.55 -3.86
N GLU A 124 1.42 -25.95 -3.73
CA GLU A 124 2.00 -25.10 -4.76
C GLU A 124 2.69 -25.97 -5.81
N ASP A 125 2.44 -25.71 -7.09
CA ASP A 125 3.04 -26.47 -8.20
C ASP A 125 4.31 -25.84 -8.77
N ASN A 126 4.71 -24.68 -8.23
CA ASN A 126 5.86 -23.89 -8.65
C ASN A 126 5.85 -23.49 -10.15
N SER A 127 4.68 -23.49 -10.80
CA SER A 127 4.55 -23.06 -12.19
C SER A 127 4.80 -21.57 -12.40
N PHE A 128 4.71 -20.79 -11.32
CA PHE A 128 5.13 -19.39 -11.24
C PHE A 128 6.35 -19.27 -10.33
N GLY A 129 7.49 -18.95 -10.90
CA GLY A 129 8.77 -18.84 -10.17
C GLY A 129 9.59 -17.65 -10.64
N THR A 130 10.92 -17.74 -10.53
CA THR A 130 11.84 -16.62 -10.80
C THR A 130 11.65 -16.01 -12.19
N HIS A 131 11.55 -16.85 -13.24
CA HIS A 131 11.39 -16.35 -14.61
C HIS A 131 10.05 -15.68 -14.82
N GLU A 132 8.98 -16.29 -14.33
CA GLU A 132 7.64 -15.76 -14.46
C GLU A 132 7.51 -14.43 -13.71
N PHE A 133 8.06 -14.33 -12.51
CA PHE A 133 8.01 -13.08 -11.74
C PHE A 133 8.81 -11.94 -12.38
N LEU A 134 10.07 -12.20 -12.74
CA LEU A 134 10.94 -11.17 -13.31
C LEU A 134 10.48 -10.72 -14.70
N ASN A 135 9.94 -11.64 -15.51
CA ASN A 135 9.33 -11.29 -16.79
C ASN A 135 8.03 -10.48 -16.60
N LEU A 136 7.24 -10.75 -15.55
CA LEU A 136 6.09 -9.90 -15.20
C LEU A 136 6.54 -8.47 -14.87
N CYS A 137 7.60 -8.31 -14.08
CA CYS A 137 8.14 -6.98 -13.76
C CYS A 137 8.62 -6.24 -15.04
N GLU A 138 9.27 -6.94 -15.97
CA GLU A 138 9.63 -6.34 -17.28
C GLU A 138 8.39 -5.91 -18.09
N LEU A 139 7.33 -6.72 -18.11
CA LEU A 139 6.08 -6.38 -18.81
C LEU A 139 5.35 -5.18 -18.17
N LEU A 140 5.50 -5.00 -16.87
CA LEU A 140 4.90 -3.90 -16.09
C LEU A 140 5.78 -2.65 -16.04
N ASP A 141 7.05 -2.75 -16.48
CA ASP A 141 8.08 -1.69 -16.32
C ASP A 141 8.23 -1.27 -14.84
N CYS A 142 8.26 -2.26 -13.94
CA CYS A 142 8.41 -2.03 -12.51
C CYS A 142 9.65 -2.72 -11.94
N GLU A 143 10.19 -2.17 -10.84
CA GLU A 143 11.35 -2.75 -10.16
C GLU A 143 10.94 -4.02 -9.39
N PRO A 144 11.63 -5.16 -9.59
CA PRO A 144 11.42 -6.32 -8.75
C PRO A 144 12.00 -6.12 -7.35
N TYR A 145 11.23 -6.54 -6.34
CA TYR A 145 11.69 -6.68 -4.96
C TYR A 145 11.62 -8.16 -4.57
N ILE A 146 12.78 -8.79 -4.46
CA ILE A 146 12.91 -10.20 -4.11
C ILE A 146 13.02 -10.36 -2.61
N SER A 147 12.10 -11.11 -1.99
CA SER A 147 12.19 -11.53 -0.59
C SER A 147 12.97 -12.85 -0.51
N GLY A 148 14.15 -12.81 0.10
CA GLY A 148 15.04 -13.97 0.23
C GLY A 148 14.71 -14.81 1.45
N ASN A 149 14.81 -16.14 1.32
CA ASN A 149 14.61 -17.11 2.39
C ASN A 149 15.77 -17.08 3.39
N VAL A 150 15.50 -16.65 4.61
CA VAL A 150 16.45 -16.64 5.74
C VAL A 150 16.00 -17.61 6.84
N GLY A 151 14.73 -18.02 6.81
CA GLY A 151 14.14 -18.95 7.77
C GLY A 151 14.66 -20.38 7.57
N SER A 152 14.24 -21.06 6.51
CA SER A 152 14.67 -22.42 6.20
C SER A 152 15.84 -22.49 5.19
N GLY A 153 16.12 -21.40 4.47
CA GLY A 153 17.17 -21.33 3.46
C GLY A 153 18.58 -21.12 4.02
N THR A 154 19.56 -21.15 3.13
CA THR A 154 20.96 -20.95 3.47
C THR A 154 21.53 -19.68 2.82
N VAL A 155 22.62 -19.14 3.39
CA VAL A 155 23.37 -18.02 2.81
C VAL A 155 23.84 -18.35 1.38
N GLU A 156 24.27 -19.60 1.14
CA GLU A 156 24.71 -20.08 -0.16
C GLU A 156 23.56 -20.06 -1.18
N GLU A 157 22.37 -20.49 -0.75
CA GLU A 157 21.19 -20.55 -1.60
C GLU A 157 20.79 -19.15 -2.08
N LEU A 158 20.67 -18.17 -1.18
CA LEU A 158 20.33 -16.80 -1.57
C LEU A 158 21.43 -16.16 -2.42
N ALA A 159 22.70 -16.38 -2.11
CA ALA A 159 23.82 -15.89 -2.90
C ALA A 159 23.80 -16.45 -4.35
N LYS A 160 23.47 -17.74 -4.51
CA LYS A 160 23.29 -18.38 -5.80
C LYS A 160 22.07 -17.83 -6.55
N TRP A 161 20.99 -17.52 -5.86
CA TRP A 161 19.82 -16.88 -6.49
C TRP A 161 20.16 -15.50 -7.06
N VAL A 162 20.89 -14.68 -6.29
CA VAL A 162 21.38 -13.38 -6.76
C VAL A 162 22.28 -13.55 -8.00
N GLU A 163 23.24 -14.50 -7.99
CA GLU A 163 24.09 -14.80 -9.14
C GLU A 163 23.25 -15.23 -10.36
N TYR A 164 22.29 -16.14 -10.16
CA TYR A 164 21.37 -16.61 -11.20
C TYR A 164 20.63 -15.47 -11.87
N MET A 165 20.10 -14.54 -11.09
CA MET A 165 19.31 -13.44 -11.61
C MET A 165 20.15 -12.35 -12.29
N THR A 166 21.35 -12.06 -11.78
CA THR A 166 22.04 -10.80 -12.08
C THR A 166 23.43 -10.93 -12.70
N SER A 167 24.05 -12.14 -12.74
CA SER A 167 25.37 -12.31 -13.36
C SER A 167 25.27 -12.56 -14.87
N ASP A 168 26.11 -11.89 -15.66
CA ASP A 168 26.28 -12.11 -17.11
C ASP A 168 27.56 -12.91 -17.43
N GLY A 169 28.36 -13.24 -16.41
CA GLY A 169 29.64 -13.97 -16.55
C GLY A 169 29.48 -15.43 -16.95
N ASP A 170 30.61 -16.09 -17.20
CA ASP A 170 30.66 -17.54 -17.35
C ASP A 170 30.77 -18.21 -15.98
N SER A 171 29.64 -18.36 -15.34
CA SER A 171 29.53 -18.90 -13.97
C SER A 171 28.42 -19.95 -13.88
N PRO A 172 28.45 -20.86 -12.88
CA PRO A 172 27.49 -21.96 -12.82
C PRO A 172 26.03 -21.49 -12.82
N MET A 173 25.68 -20.43 -12.07
CA MET A 173 24.30 -19.96 -11.97
C MET A 173 23.88 -19.14 -13.19
N ALA A 174 24.78 -18.33 -13.78
CA ALA A 174 24.51 -17.64 -15.03
C ALA A 174 24.31 -18.65 -16.19
N ASN A 175 25.10 -19.73 -16.23
CA ASN A 175 24.95 -20.79 -17.22
C ASN A 175 23.64 -21.57 -17.01
N LEU A 176 23.26 -21.85 -15.78
CA LEU A 176 21.96 -22.47 -15.46
C LEU A 176 20.79 -21.59 -15.93
N ARG A 177 20.85 -20.25 -15.73
CA ARG A 177 19.85 -19.33 -16.27
C ARG A 177 19.72 -19.44 -17.78
N ARG A 178 20.87 -19.48 -18.51
CA ARG A 178 20.87 -19.63 -19.97
C ARG A 178 20.28 -20.96 -20.40
N GLN A 179 20.64 -22.06 -19.73
CA GLN A 179 20.03 -23.38 -19.96
C GLN A 179 18.51 -23.37 -19.76
N ASN A 180 18.01 -22.55 -18.81
CA ASN A 180 16.59 -22.36 -18.56
C ASN A 180 15.94 -21.33 -19.52
N GLY A 181 16.63 -20.95 -20.64
CA GLY A 181 16.05 -20.14 -21.70
C GLY A 181 16.19 -18.64 -21.57
N ARG A 182 16.93 -18.14 -20.57
CA ARG A 182 17.15 -16.69 -20.40
C ARG A 182 18.63 -16.36 -20.57
N GLU A 183 18.98 -15.77 -21.74
CA GLU A 183 20.35 -15.42 -22.07
C GLU A 183 20.88 -14.28 -21.20
N LYS A 184 20.21 -13.14 -21.17
CA LYS A 184 20.63 -11.95 -20.42
C LYS A 184 20.11 -11.94 -18.99
N PRO A 185 20.91 -11.44 -18.03
CA PRO A 185 20.45 -11.26 -16.66
C PRO A 185 19.30 -10.25 -16.59
N TRP A 186 18.55 -10.30 -15.50
CA TRP A 186 17.62 -9.24 -15.16
C TRP A 186 18.32 -8.16 -14.32
N LYS A 187 17.70 -7.00 -14.25
CA LYS A 187 18.06 -5.98 -13.28
C LYS A 187 17.23 -6.20 -12.03
N VAL A 188 17.89 -6.53 -10.92
CA VAL A 188 17.25 -6.71 -9.62
C VAL A 188 17.88 -5.74 -8.64
N LYS A 189 17.14 -4.70 -8.28
CA LYS A 189 17.63 -3.67 -7.38
C LYS A 189 17.36 -4.05 -5.92
N TYR A 190 16.14 -4.43 -5.57
CA TYR A 190 15.73 -4.62 -4.20
C TYR A 190 15.82 -6.09 -3.79
N LEU A 191 16.57 -6.34 -2.71
CA LEU A 191 16.74 -7.65 -2.10
C LEU A 191 16.40 -7.58 -0.61
N GLY A 192 15.28 -8.17 -0.22
CA GLY A 192 14.93 -8.44 1.16
C GLY A 192 15.73 -9.62 1.69
N VAL A 193 16.33 -9.47 2.83
CA VAL A 193 17.06 -10.54 3.53
C VAL A 193 16.19 -11.01 4.69
N GLY A 194 15.31 -11.98 4.41
CA GLY A 194 14.30 -12.48 5.33
C GLY A 194 13.01 -11.65 5.36
N ASN A 195 12.00 -12.20 6.00
CA ASN A 195 10.70 -11.59 6.25
C ASN A 195 10.26 -11.95 7.67
N GLU A 196 9.74 -10.96 8.43
CA GLU A 196 9.16 -11.18 9.78
C GLU A 196 9.97 -12.19 10.61
N SER A 197 11.29 -12.01 10.64
CA SER A 197 12.20 -12.97 11.23
C SER A 197 11.99 -13.15 12.75
N TRP A 198 11.26 -12.22 13.39
CA TRP A 198 10.75 -12.29 14.76
C TRP A 198 9.54 -13.22 14.92
N GLY A 199 8.93 -13.66 13.83
CA GLY A 199 7.71 -14.47 13.78
C GLY A 199 7.83 -15.60 12.77
N CYS A 200 6.98 -15.63 11.75
CA CYS A 200 6.94 -16.70 10.75
C CYS A 200 8.24 -16.91 9.97
N GLY A 201 9.11 -15.92 9.91
CA GLY A 201 10.42 -16.00 9.29
C GLY A 201 11.50 -16.63 10.17
N GLY A 202 11.14 -17.31 11.28
CA GLY A 202 12.09 -18.12 12.05
C GLY A 202 12.10 -17.92 13.57
N ASP A 203 11.18 -17.09 14.12
CA ASP A 203 11.03 -16.81 15.57
C ASP A 203 12.38 -16.44 16.24
N MET A 204 13.12 -15.54 15.57
CA MET A 204 14.49 -15.17 15.94
C MET A 204 14.48 -14.03 16.98
N LEU A 205 15.51 -14.00 17.82
CA LEU A 205 15.83 -12.82 18.60
C LEU A 205 16.51 -11.76 17.70
N PRO A 206 16.36 -10.46 17.97
CA PRO A 206 16.91 -9.41 17.12
C PRO A 206 18.43 -9.47 17.00
N GLU A 207 19.15 -9.89 18.06
CA GLU A 207 20.60 -10.05 18.03
C GLU A 207 21.03 -11.16 17.08
N TYR A 208 20.34 -12.30 17.09
CA TYR A 208 20.63 -13.43 16.21
C TYR A 208 20.35 -13.06 14.76
N TYR A 209 19.20 -12.45 14.49
CA TYR A 209 18.89 -11.99 13.13
C TYR A 209 19.89 -10.95 12.63
N ALA A 210 20.30 -9.99 13.46
CA ALA A 210 21.30 -8.99 13.09
C ALA A 210 22.63 -9.62 12.66
N ASP A 211 23.12 -10.65 13.38
CA ASP A 211 24.35 -11.38 13.01
C ASP A 211 24.14 -12.23 11.76
N LEU A 212 22.96 -12.86 11.61
CA LEU A 212 22.60 -13.62 10.43
C LEU A 212 22.51 -12.71 9.19
N TYR A 213 21.82 -11.57 9.29
CA TYR A 213 21.76 -10.57 8.23
C TYR A 213 23.15 -10.15 7.74
N ARG A 214 24.08 -9.90 8.66
CA ARG A 214 25.46 -9.51 8.32
C ARG A 214 26.16 -10.54 7.45
N ARG A 215 25.91 -11.84 7.70
CA ARG A 215 26.43 -12.93 6.86
C ARG A 215 25.83 -12.90 5.45
N TYR A 216 24.51 -12.82 5.33
CA TYR A 216 23.83 -12.72 4.05
C TYR A 216 24.27 -11.47 3.26
N ALA A 217 24.39 -10.33 3.93
CA ALA A 217 24.81 -9.08 3.30
C ALA A 217 26.21 -9.15 2.66
N VAL A 218 27.10 -9.98 3.19
CA VAL A 218 28.46 -10.20 2.64
C VAL A 218 28.43 -11.09 1.42
N TYR A 219 27.64 -12.14 1.42
CA TYR A 219 27.65 -13.14 0.34
C TYR A 219 26.71 -12.82 -0.82
N CYS A 220 25.64 -12.08 -0.59
CA CYS A 220 24.81 -11.52 -1.67
C CYS A 220 25.55 -10.33 -2.31
N ARG A 221 26.33 -10.63 -3.34
CA ARG A 221 27.23 -9.66 -4.00
C ARG A 221 26.56 -8.98 -5.20
N ASN A 222 27.10 -7.85 -5.59
CA ASN A 222 26.76 -7.20 -6.84
C ASN A 222 27.47 -7.90 -8.01
N PHE A 223 26.76 -8.16 -9.11
CA PHE A 223 27.29 -8.74 -10.32
C PHE A 223 27.08 -7.79 -11.50
N ASP A 224 28.06 -7.70 -12.38
CA ASP A 224 27.99 -7.08 -13.71
C ASP A 224 27.30 -5.71 -13.75
N GLY A 225 27.61 -4.87 -12.77
CA GLY A 225 27.06 -3.51 -12.63
C GLY A 225 25.66 -3.46 -11.99
N ASN A 226 25.04 -4.60 -11.69
CA ASN A 226 23.80 -4.63 -10.90
C ASN A 226 24.11 -4.32 -9.43
N GLN A 227 23.56 -3.21 -8.92
CA GLN A 227 23.75 -2.78 -7.54
C GLN A 227 22.53 -3.17 -6.70
N LEU A 228 22.74 -4.05 -5.72
CA LEU A 228 21.69 -4.47 -4.80
C LEU A 228 21.45 -3.40 -3.74
N PHE A 229 20.18 -3.09 -3.51
CA PHE A 229 19.68 -2.37 -2.36
C PHE A 229 19.17 -3.41 -1.35
N LYS A 230 19.95 -3.68 -0.31
CA LYS A 230 19.69 -4.74 0.66
C LYS A 230 18.83 -4.24 1.80
N ILE A 231 17.69 -4.90 2.02
CA ILE A 231 16.69 -4.54 3.02
C ILE A 231 16.71 -5.60 4.12
N GLY A 232 16.92 -5.16 5.36
CA GLY A 232 16.83 -6.06 6.52
C GLY A 232 15.37 -6.27 6.95
N SER A 233 15.02 -7.48 7.38
CA SER A 233 13.73 -7.79 8.01
C SER A 233 13.60 -6.97 9.30
N GLY A 234 12.70 -6.00 9.29
CA GLY A 234 12.53 -5.04 10.37
C GLY A 234 11.39 -5.42 11.32
N ALA A 235 10.99 -4.45 12.10
CA ALA A 235 9.99 -4.60 13.15
C ALA A 235 8.56 -4.72 12.62
N SER A 236 7.67 -5.25 13.46
CA SER A 236 6.23 -5.04 13.34
C SER A 236 5.77 -4.03 14.36
N ASP A 237 4.85 -3.15 13.94
CA ASP A 237 4.17 -2.20 14.81
C ASP A 237 5.12 -1.43 15.77
N TYR A 238 5.01 -1.70 17.05
CA TYR A 238 5.67 -0.99 18.15
C TYR A 238 6.93 -1.69 18.68
N ASP A 239 7.49 -2.68 17.98
CA ASP A 239 8.74 -3.33 18.41
C ASP A 239 9.96 -2.45 18.11
N TYR A 240 10.09 -1.42 18.90
CA TYR A 240 11.21 -0.47 18.81
C TYR A 240 12.55 -1.07 19.19
N ASN A 241 12.55 -2.14 20.03
CA ASN A 241 13.76 -2.86 20.39
C ASN A 241 14.39 -3.56 19.19
N TRP A 242 13.58 -4.17 18.35
CA TRP A 242 14.03 -4.80 17.11
C TRP A 242 14.80 -3.80 16.22
N THR A 243 14.23 -2.62 16.01
CA THR A 243 14.87 -1.56 15.23
C THR A 243 16.17 -1.06 15.87
N ASP A 244 16.19 -0.85 17.20
CA ASP A 244 17.39 -0.36 17.90
C ASP A 244 18.56 -1.36 17.79
N VAL A 245 18.29 -2.64 18.00
CA VAL A 245 19.31 -3.71 17.92
C VAL A 245 19.84 -3.83 16.49
N LEU A 246 18.95 -3.87 15.49
CA LEU A 246 19.37 -4.03 14.10
C LEU A 246 20.20 -2.83 13.63
N MET A 247 19.74 -1.62 13.87
CA MET A 247 20.48 -0.41 13.47
C MET A 247 21.85 -0.36 14.14
N LYS A 248 21.93 -0.70 15.42
CA LYS A 248 23.20 -0.72 16.18
C LYS A 248 24.17 -1.77 15.64
N LYS A 249 23.71 -2.99 15.34
CA LYS A 249 24.59 -4.12 15.00
C LYS A 249 24.85 -4.25 13.49
N ALA A 250 23.87 -3.92 12.65
CA ALA A 250 23.90 -4.20 11.23
C ALA A 250 23.57 -3.00 10.34
N GLY A 251 23.18 -1.84 10.88
CA GLY A 251 22.76 -0.68 10.11
C GLY A 251 23.76 -0.23 9.04
N ASN A 252 25.07 -0.34 9.30
CA ASN A 252 26.12 -0.01 8.33
C ASN A 252 26.28 -1.03 7.18
N LYS A 253 25.50 -2.10 7.15
CA LYS A 253 25.51 -3.15 6.13
C LYS A 253 24.22 -3.19 5.30
N MET A 254 23.20 -2.41 5.68
CA MET A 254 21.91 -2.37 5.00
C MET A 254 21.67 -1.03 4.30
N ASN A 255 20.85 -1.06 3.28
CA ASN A 255 20.38 0.13 2.56
C ASN A 255 18.96 0.52 3.01
N GLY A 256 18.19 -0.45 3.48
CA GLY A 256 16.85 -0.26 4.00
C GLY A 256 16.56 -1.17 5.18
N LEU A 257 15.63 -0.73 6.02
CA LEU A 257 15.07 -1.48 7.13
C LEU A 257 13.56 -1.58 6.94
N SER A 258 13.03 -2.78 6.93
CA SER A 258 11.60 -3.06 6.79
C SER A 258 10.83 -2.59 8.03
N LEU A 259 9.55 -2.28 7.84
CA LEU A 259 8.56 -2.04 8.89
C LEU A 259 7.22 -2.56 8.40
N HIS A 260 6.58 -3.43 9.19
CA HIS A 260 5.22 -3.89 8.92
C HIS A 260 4.23 -3.21 9.84
N TYR A 261 3.07 -2.82 9.29
CA TYR A 261 2.00 -2.22 10.06
C TYR A 261 0.64 -2.54 9.44
N TYR A 262 -0.15 -3.34 10.14
CA TYR A 262 -1.52 -3.64 9.73
C TYR A 262 -2.56 -2.86 10.54
N THR A 263 -3.55 -2.33 9.83
CA THR A 263 -4.75 -1.75 10.42
C THR A 263 -5.71 -2.89 10.78
N VAL A 264 -5.57 -3.42 11.98
CA VAL A 264 -6.30 -4.57 12.50
C VAL A 264 -6.80 -4.30 13.92
N LYS A 265 -8.02 -4.77 14.25
CA LYS A 265 -8.61 -4.58 15.59
C LYS A 265 -7.96 -5.48 16.65
N GLY A 266 -7.64 -6.69 16.29
CA GLY A 266 -7.00 -7.67 17.14
C GLY A 266 -6.65 -8.93 16.37
N TRP A 267 -5.68 -9.70 16.88
CA TRP A 267 -5.17 -10.89 16.22
C TRP A 267 -5.88 -12.19 16.66
N GLY A 268 -6.73 -12.11 17.68
CA GLY A 268 -7.51 -13.26 18.15
C GLY A 268 -8.62 -13.66 17.15
N LYS A 269 -9.16 -14.84 17.36
CA LYS A 269 -10.30 -15.34 16.59
C LYS A 269 -11.50 -14.37 16.73
N ASP A 270 -12.16 -14.08 15.63
CA ASP A 270 -13.35 -13.21 15.53
C ASP A 270 -13.12 -11.77 16.04
N GLN A 271 -11.85 -11.30 16.12
CA GLN A 271 -11.51 -9.95 16.60
C GLN A 271 -11.25 -8.96 15.47
N LYS A 272 -11.00 -9.42 14.24
CA LYS A 272 -10.63 -8.54 13.13
C LYS A 272 -11.80 -7.71 12.59
N GLY A 273 -13.03 -8.18 12.77
CA GLY A 273 -14.24 -7.56 12.24
C GLY A 273 -14.47 -7.82 10.76
N SER A 274 -15.67 -7.52 10.27
CA SER A 274 -16.05 -7.75 8.88
C SER A 274 -15.50 -6.67 7.95
N ALA A 275 -15.13 -7.08 6.73
CA ALA A 275 -14.74 -6.15 5.68
C ALA A 275 -15.92 -5.30 5.16
N THR A 276 -17.13 -5.86 5.13
CA THR A 276 -18.31 -5.23 4.51
C THR A 276 -19.42 -4.88 5.48
N ASN A 277 -19.53 -5.59 6.61
CA ASN A 277 -20.58 -5.34 7.62
C ASN A 277 -19.95 -4.75 8.89
N PHE A 278 -19.99 -3.44 9.01
CA PHE A 278 -19.38 -2.69 10.12
C PHE A 278 -20.22 -1.47 10.50
N THR A 279 -20.06 -0.95 11.70
CA THR A 279 -20.75 0.24 12.19
C THR A 279 -19.97 1.52 11.85
N ASP A 280 -20.61 2.69 12.03
CA ASP A 280 -19.92 3.99 11.94
C ASP A 280 -18.79 4.09 12.97
N GLU A 281 -18.93 3.47 14.15
CA GLU A 281 -17.88 3.40 15.16
C GLU A 281 -16.70 2.57 14.66
N ASP A 282 -16.95 1.44 14.01
CA ASP A 282 -15.91 0.59 13.39
C ASP A 282 -15.18 1.31 12.27
N TYR A 283 -15.91 2.10 11.47
CA TYR A 283 -15.31 2.95 10.44
C TYR A 283 -14.31 3.93 11.06
N TYR A 284 -14.74 4.74 12.02
CA TYR A 284 -13.85 5.70 12.67
C TYR A 284 -12.72 5.02 13.44
N TRP A 285 -13.01 3.90 14.11
CA TRP A 285 -11.98 3.11 14.78
C TRP A 285 -10.85 2.69 13.81
N THR A 286 -11.24 2.18 12.63
CA THR A 286 -10.30 1.74 11.60
C THR A 286 -9.43 2.90 11.09
N LEU A 287 -10.04 4.06 10.83
CA LEU A 287 -9.28 5.25 10.41
C LEU A 287 -8.35 5.76 11.52
N GLY A 288 -8.79 5.76 12.77
CA GLY A 288 -7.94 6.11 13.91
C GLY A 288 -6.75 5.17 14.03
N LYS A 289 -6.96 3.85 13.86
CA LYS A 289 -5.89 2.84 13.88
C LYS A 289 -4.92 3.04 12.71
N SER A 290 -5.41 3.33 11.50
CA SER A 290 -4.53 3.58 10.36
C SER A 290 -3.63 4.81 10.55
N LEU A 291 -4.13 5.86 11.20
CA LEU A 291 -3.36 7.08 11.49
C LEU A 291 -2.32 6.91 12.61
N GLU A 292 -2.42 5.86 13.45
CA GLU A 292 -1.38 5.55 14.44
C GLU A 292 -0.04 5.20 13.79
N ILE A 293 -0.04 4.81 12.52
CA ILE A 293 1.20 4.53 11.76
C ILE A 293 2.15 5.74 11.76
N GLU A 294 1.64 6.97 11.82
CA GLU A 294 2.47 8.16 11.86
C GLU A 294 3.37 8.18 13.11
N GLU A 295 2.81 7.87 14.28
CA GLU A 295 3.58 7.80 15.53
C GLU A 295 4.58 6.65 15.50
N VAL A 296 4.18 5.50 14.96
CA VAL A 296 5.06 4.33 14.80
C VAL A 296 6.26 4.70 13.92
N ILE A 297 6.02 5.31 12.76
CA ILE A 297 7.08 5.78 11.85
C ILE A 297 8.02 6.77 12.54
N GLN A 298 7.48 7.79 13.18
CA GLN A 298 8.29 8.80 13.88
C GLN A 298 9.19 8.18 14.93
N LYS A 299 8.69 7.20 15.67
CA LYS A 299 9.46 6.53 16.72
C LYS A 299 10.57 5.67 16.15
N HIS A 300 10.30 4.86 15.11
CA HIS A 300 11.33 4.08 14.41
C HIS A 300 12.38 5.00 13.79
N MET A 301 11.96 6.06 13.09
CA MET A 301 12.88 7.06 12.52
C MET A 301 13.78 7.68 13.59
N SER A 302 13.22 8.06 14.74
CA SER A 302 13.99 8.61 15.87
C SER A 302 15.06 7.65 16.39
N ILE A 303 14.79 6.35 16.36
CA ILE A 303 15.76 5.31 16.72
C ILE A 303 16.82 5.18 15.63
N MET A 304 16.42 5.13 14.35
CA MET A 304 17.34 5.06 13.23
C MET A 304 18.31 6.24 13.21
N ASP A 305 17.85 7.46 13.51
CA ASP A 305 18.65 8.68 13.54
C ASP A 305 19.77 8.67 14.58
N LYS A 306 19.68 7.83 15.63
CA LYS A 306 20.80 7.65 16.59
C LYS A 306 22.03 7.01 15.94
N TYR A 307 21.83 6.14 14.96
CA TYR A 307 22.86 5.32 14.32
C TYR A 307 23.19 5.78 12.90
N ASP A 308 22.26 6.48 12.24
CA ASP A 308 22.35 6.90 10.84
C ASP A 308 21.83 8.34 10.67
N LYS A 309 22.64 9.30 11.11
CA LYS A 309 22.30 10.73 11.05
C LYS A 309 22.16 11.27 9.62
N ASP A 310 22.88 10.66 8.68
CA ASP A 310 22.85 11.04 7.26
C ASP A 310 21.67 10.44 6.50
N LYS A 311 20.80 9.67 7.17
CA LYS A 311 19.62 9.01 6.61
C LYS A 311 19.92 8.14 5.39
N LYS A 312 21.03 7.39 5.41
CA LYS A 312 21.46 6.49 4.34
C LYS A 312 20.63 5.21 4.31
N VAL A 313 20.12 4.76 5.46
CA VAL A 313 19.25 3.58 5.58
C VAL A 313 17.81 4.04 5.45
N GLY A 314 17.14 3.68 4.34
CA GLY A 314 15.72 3.98 4.14
C GLY A 314 14.82 3.18 5.08
N LEU A 315 13.67 3.74 5.45
CA LEU A 315 12.58 2.99 6.07
C LEU A 315 11.67 2.45 4.96
N MET A 316 11.45 1.13 4.96
CA MET A 316 10.63 0.42 3.97
C MET A 316 9.38 -0.11 4.67
N VAL A 317 8.23 0.53 4.46
CA VAL A 317 6.96 0.04 5.00
C VAL A 317 6.40 -1.01 4.04
N ASP A 318 7.10 -2.13 3.91
CA ASP A 318 6.90 -3.12 2.85
C ASP A 318 5.82 -4.17 3.11
N GLU A 319 5.07 -4.00 4.24
CA GLU A 319 3.74 -4.56 4.44
C GLU A 319 2.86 -3.59 5.22
N TRP A 320 1.72 -3.19 4.62
CA TRP A 320 0.72 -2.38 5.28
C TRP A 320 -0.66 -2.55 4.62
N GLY A 321 -1.70 -2.23 5.35
CA GLY A 321 -3.07 -2.29 4.87
C GLY A 321 -4.06 -2.70 5.94
N THR A 322 -5.31 -2.95 5.55
CA THR A 322 -6.36 -3.46 6.43
C THR A 322 -6.34 -4.98 6.48
N TRP A 323 -6.63 -5.53 7.66
CA TRP A 323 -6.78 -6.97 7.84
C TRP A 323 -8.08 -7.24 8.60
N PHE A 324 -9.07 -7.76 7.87
CA PHE A 324 -10.39 -8.14 8.41
C PHE A 324 -10.54 -9.67 8.44
N GLU A 325 -11.67 -10.13 8.98
CA GLU A 325 -12.07 -11.54 8.81
C GLU A 325 -12.28 -11.81 7.31
N VAL A 326 -11.97 -13.04 6.89
CA VAL A 326 -12.16 -13.45 5.49
C VAL A 326 -13.64 -13.45 5.13
N GLU A 327 -13.94 -13.26 3.84
CA GLU A 327 -15.31 -13.32 3.37
C GLU A 327 -15.93 -14.71 3.65
N PRO A 328 -17.17 -14.75 4.14
CA PRO A 328 -17.84 -16.02 4.46
C PRO A 328 -17.86 -17.00 3.28
N GLY A 329 -17.55 -18.26 3.56
CA GLY A 329 -17.51 -19.31 2.55
C GLY A 329 -16.21 -19.44 1.76
N THR A 330 -15.21 -18.60 2.07
CA THR A 330 -13.86 -18.72 1.52
C THR A 330 -12.93 -19.50 2.45
N ASN A 331 -11.80 -19.99 1.92
CA ASN A 331 -10.78 -20.64 2.76
C ASN A 331 -10.15 -19.61 3.72
N PRO A 332 -10.21 -19.81 5.05
CA PRO A 332 -9.64 -18.87 6.01
C PRO A 332 -8.15 -18.57 5.82
N GLY A 333 -7.39 -19.57 5.35
CA GLY A 333 -5.96 -19.40 5.07
C GLY A 333 -5.64 -18.62 3.80
N PHE A 334 -6.65 -18.20 3.02
CA PHE A 334 -6.46 -17.45 1.78
C PHE A 334 -6.57 -15.94 1.98
N LEU A 335 -6.99 -15.50 3.16
CA LEU A 335 -7.11 -14.10 3.53
C LEU A 335 -7.89 -13.23 2.52
N TYR A 336 -8.87 -13.85 1.84
CA TYR A 336 -9.71 -13.13 0.89
C TYR A 336 -10.71 -12.26 1.64
N GLN A 337 -10.66 -10.96 1.41
CA GLN A 337 -11.62 -9.99 1.94
C GLN A 337 -12.03 -8.99 0.86
N GLN A 338 -13.24 -8.44 0.99
CA GLN A 338 -13.69 -7.31 0.20
C GLN A 338 -13.02 -6.00 0.66
N ASN A 339 -13.07 -5.01 -0.23
CA ASN A 339 -12.57 -3.67 0.03
C ASN A 339 -13.68 -2.65 -0.24
N THR A 340 -14.03 -1.86 0.77
CA THR A 340 -15.08 -0.83 0.71
C THR A 340 -14.50 0.58 0.60
N MET A 341 -15.36 1.59 0.62
CA MET A 341 -14.91 2.99 0.77
C MET A 341 -14.09 3.22 2.05
N ARG A 342 -14.32 2.44 3.13
CA ARG A 342 -13.48 2.49 4.35
C ARG A 342 -12.03 2.19 4.04
N ASP A 343 -11.77 1.16 3.22
CA ASP A 343 -10.41 0.78 2.82
C ASP A 343 -9.77 1.85 1.92
N ALA A 344 -10.54 2.48 1.04
CA ALA A 344 -10.07 3.61 0.26
C ALA A 344 -9.60 4.76 1.15
N PHE A 345 -10.32 5.06 2.25
CA PHE A 345 -9.87 6.07 3.21
C PHE A 345 -8.61 5.64 3.96
N VAL A 346 -8.48 4.38 4.38
CA VAL A 346 -7.24 3.87 4.98
C VAL A 346 -6.07 4.09 4.02
N ALA A 347 -6.22 3.73 2.74
CA ALA A 347 -5.18 3.94 1.75
C ALA A 347 -4.84 5.43 1.56
N ALA A 348 -5.84 6.30 1.45
CA ALA A 348 -5.65 7.74 1.25
C ALA A 348 -4.91 8.40 2.42
N LEU A 349 -5.33 8.11 3.65
CA LEU A 349 -4.73 8.66 4.88
C LEU A 349 -3.29 8.16 5.07
N THR A 350 -3.07 6.87 4.85
CA THR A 350 -1.74 6.26 5.00
C THR A 350 -0.76 6.79 3.95
N LEU A 351 -1.16 6.90 2.67
CA LEU A 351 -0.31 7.46 1.62
C LEU A 351 0.00 8.94 1.86
N ASN A 352 -0.97 9.75 2.33
CA ASN A 352 -0.72 11.13 2.71
C ASN A 352 0.32 11.23 3.85
N THR A 353 0.27 10.29 4.81
CA THR A 353 1.26 10.19 5.88
C THR A 353 2.64 9.83 5.32
N PHE A 354 2.73 8.82 4.45
CA PHE A 354 4.01 8.42 3.85
C PHE A 354 4.67 9.55 3.04
N ASN A 355 3.88 10.29 2.26
CA ASN A 355 4.37 11.43 1.48
C ASN A 355 5.07 12.48 2.36
N LYS A 356 4.59 12.68 3.59
CA LYS A 356 5.15 13.65 4.55
C LYS A 356 6.54 13.24 5.04
N TYR A 357 6.88 11.94 5.06
CA TYR A 357 8.12 11.40 5.57
C TYR A 357 9.05 10.85 4.47
N GLY A 358 8.94 11.38 3.26
CA GLY A 358 9.74 10.95 2.10
C GLY A 358 11.26 11.16 2.24
N ASP A 359 11.71 11.87 3.27
CA ASP A 359 13.13 11.98 3.61
C ASP A 359 13.72 10.70 4.22
N ARG A 360 12.88 9.81 4.73
CA ARG A 360 13.29 8.51 5.30
C ARG A 360 12.52 7.34 4.71
N ILE A 361 11.21 7.48 4.42
CA ILE A 361 10.42 6.44 3.77
C ILE A 361 10.76 6.41 2.28
N GLN A 362 11.41 5.35 1.85
CA GLN A 362 11.82 5.18 0.45
C GLN A 362 10.95 4.20 -0.32
N MET A 363 10.20 3.34 0.38
CA MET A 363 9.31 2.34 -0.21
C MET A 363 8.16 2.02 0.74
N ALA A 364 7.01 1.68 0.16
CA ALA A 364 5.93 1.03 0.87
C ALA A 364 5.23 0.04 -0.07
N ASN A 365 4.78 -1.12 0.44
CA ASN A 365 4.11 -2.12 -0.36
C ASN A 365 2.79 -2.50 0.31
N ILE A 366 1.68 -2.14 -0.33
CA ILE A 366 0.37 -2.51 0.21
C ILE A 366 0.14 -4.02 0.07
N ALA A 367 -0.43 -4.61 1.08
CA ALA A 367 -0.77 -6.03 1.12
C ALA A 367 -2.25 -6.24 0.76
N GLN A 368 -2.57 -6.85 -0.43
CA GLN A 368 -1.67 -7.27 -1.48
C GLN A 368 -2.22 -6.84 -2.86
N VAL A 369 -1.51 -7.17 -3.93
CA VAL A 369 -1.89 -6.67 -5.27
C VAL A 369 -3.19 -7.26 -5.81
N VAL A 370 -3.46 -8.56 -5.58
CA VAL A 370 -4.65 -9.28 -6.08
C VAL A 370 -5.21 -10.21 -5.00
N ASN A 371 -6.53 -10.21 -4.80
CA ASN A 371 -7.34 -11.16 -4.03
C ASN A 371 -7.07 -11.29 -2.52
N VAL A 372 -6.04 -10.70 -1.99
CA VAL A 372 -5.59 -10.92 -0.61
C VAL A 372 -5.61 -9.62 0.16
N LEU A 373 -6.19 -9.62 1.35
CA LEU A 373 -6.23 -8.47 2.26
C LEU A 373 -6.75 -7.20 1.57
N GLN A 374 -6.08 -6.05 1.74
CA GLN A 374 -6.46 -4.80 1.09
C GLN A 374 -5.95 -4.78 -0.36
N SER A 375 -6.54 -5.60 -1.23
CA SER A 375 -6.08 -5.78 -2.60
C SER A 375 -6.54 -4.67 -3.55
N MET A 376 -5.74 -4.49 -4.61
CA MET A 376 -6.09 -3.58 -5.71
C MET A 376 -7.17 -4.17 -6.60
N ILE A 377 -7.10 -5.47 -6.83
CA ILE A 377 -7.87 -6.20 -7.84
C ILE A 377 -8.45 -7.46 -7.21
N LEU A 378 -9.70 -7.75 -7.50
CA LEU A 378 -10.32 -9.04 -7.21
C LEU A 378 -10.56 -9.79 -8.50
N THR A 379 -10.28 -11.10 -8.50
CA THR A 379 -10.51 -11.99 -9.63
C THR A 379 -11.32 -13.23 -9.20
N LYS A 380 -12.17 -13.71 -10.08
CA LYS A 380 -12.87 -14.98 -9.92
C LYS A 380 -13.16 -15.55 -11.30
N ASP A 381 -12.68 -16.75 -11.58
CA ASP A 381 -12.78 -17.35 -12.89
C ASP A 381 -12.24 -16.40 -13.98
N ASP A 382 -13.02 -16.06 -14.98
CA ASP A 382 -12.69 -15.12 -16.04
C ASP A 382 -13.03 -13.65 -15.71
N LYS A 383 -13.61 -13.37 -14.52
CA LYS A 383 -14.04 -12.03 -14.11
C LYS A 383 -12.95 -11.32 -13.30
N MET A 384 -12.94 -9.99 -13.43
CA MET A 384 -12.10 -9.08 -12.65
C MET A 384 -12.91 -7.87 -12.21
N THR A 385 -12.61 -7.34 -11.02
CA THR A 385 -13.10 -6.03 -10.59
C THR A 385 -11.99 -5.24 -9.88
N LEU A 386 -12.00 -3.91 -10.05
CA LEU A 386 -11.10 -2.98 -9.38
C LEU A 386 -11.71 -2.56 -8.04
N THR A 387 -10.92 -2.57 -6.97
CA THR A 387 -11.41 -2.16 -5.65
C THR A 387 -11.40 -0.63 -5.50
N PRO A 388 -12.11 -0.06 -4.51
CA PRO A 388 -11.97 1.36 -4.17
C PRO A 388 -10.52 1.74 -3.81
N THR A 389 -9.75 0.82 -3.23
CA THR A 389 -8.31 1.02 -2.95
C THR A 389 -7.50 1.22 -4.24
N TYR A 390 -7.75 0.45 -5.31
CA TYR A 390 -7.14 0.68 -6.63
C TYR A 390 -7.33 2.11 -7.11
N HIS A 391 -8.55 2.63 -6.97
CA HIS A 391 -8.86 3.97 -7.45
C HIS A 391 -8.14 5.07 -6.67
N VAL A 392 -7.86 4.86 -5.37
CA VAL A 392 -7.00 5.77 -4.60
C VAL A 392 -5.58 5.78 -5.18
N PHE A 393 -5.00 4.62 -5.42
CA PHE A 393 -3.65 4.54 -6.02
C PHE A 393 -3.60 5.19 -7.41
N ASP A 394 -4.61 4.95 -8.27
CA ASP A 394 -4.72 5.61 -9.60
C ASP A 394 -4.80 7.14 -9.47
N MET A 395 -5.56 7.65 -8.52
CA MET A 395 -5.69 9.10 -8.29
C MET A 395 -4.40 9.70 -7.69
N TYR A 396 -3.75 8.98 -6.77
CA TYR A 396 -2.60 9.46 -5.98
C TYR A 396 -1.25 9.30 -6.69
N ARG A 397 -1.18 8.59 -7.81
CA ARG A 397 0.06 8.43 -8.59
C ARG A 397 0.69 9.77 -9.03
N VAL A 398 -0.05 10.86 -9.00
CA VAL A 398 0.45 12.23 -9.24
C VAL A 398 1.54 12.66 -8.28
N HIS A 399 1.66 12.01 -7.12
CA HIS A 399 2.69 12.26 -6.12
C HIS A 399 3.99 11.47 -6.36
N GLN A 400 3.98 10.46 -7.25
CA GLN A 400 5.17 9.66 -7.55
C GLN A 400 6.29 10.52 -8.14
N ASP A 401 7.47 10.51 -7.52
CA ASP A 401 8.64 11.32 -7.87
C ASP A 401 8.37 12.82 -7.92
N ALA A 402 7.35 13.29 -7.20
CA ALA A 402 7.03 14.71 -7.03
C ALA A 402 7.73 15.28 -5.80
N THR A 403 7.97 16.58 -5.81
CA THR A 403 8.46 17.30 -4.62
C THR A 403 7.32 17.49 -3.63
N TYR A 404 7.45 16.96 -2.41
CA TYR A 404 6.51 17.20 -1.33
C TYR A 404 6.45 18.67 -0.94
N LEU A 405 5.24 19.20 -0.76
CA LEU A 405 5.01 20.56 -0.30
C LEU A 405 4.43 20.50 1.12
N PRO A 406 5.18 21.02 2.13
CA PRO A 406 4.65 21.10 3.49
C PRO A 406 3.35 21.91 3.55
N LEU A 407 2.46 21.52 4.44
CA LEU A 407 1.17 22.19 4.62
C LEU A 407 0.72 22.15 6.07
N ASP A 408 -0.08 23.16 6.46
CA ASP A 408 -0.80 23.20 7.72
C ASP A 408 -2.30 23.07 7.46
N ILE A 409 -3.00 22.33 8.33
CA ILE A 409 -4.45 22.13 8.27
C ILE A 409 -5.07 22.59 9.59
N ILE A 410 -6.07 23.46 9.49
CA ILE A 410 -6.97 23.80 10.60
C ILE A 410 -8.35 23.29 10.21
N SER A 411 -8.85 22.30 10.91
CA SER A 411 -10.16 21.69 10.67
C SER A 411 -10.83 21.30 11.96
N GLN A 412 -12.13 21.02 11.91
CA GLN A 412 -12.79 20.34 13.01
C GLN A 412 -12.17 18.97 13.23
N THR A 413 -12.19 18.54 14.47
CA THR A 413 -11.69 17.23 14.88
C THR A 413 -12.82 16.38 15.46
N LYS A 414 -12.65 15.07 15.35
CA LYS A 414 -13.47 14.08 16.05
C LYS A 414 -12.58 13.29 16.98
N GLU A 415 -13.05 13.04 18.20
CA GLU A 415 -12.34 12.12 19.09
C GLU A 415 -12.49 10.70 18.57
N ILE A 416 -11.37 10.08 18.24
CA ILE A 416 -11.27 8.71 17.74
C ILE A 416 -10.13 8.02 18.50
N ARG A 417 -10.43 6.95 19.22
CA ARG A 417 -9.44 6.19 20.00
C ARG A 417 -8.63 7.07 20.98
N GLY A 418 -9.32 8.02 21.64
CA GLY A 418 -8.66 8.93 22.58
C GLY A 418 -7.79 10.02 21.95
N ARG A 419 -7.87 10.22 20.62
CA ARG A 419 -7.13 11.23 19.87
C ARG A 419 -8.09 12.16 19.13
N ASN A 420 -7.73 13.43 19.04
CA ASN A 420 -8.43 14.38 18.20
C ASN A 420 -7.94 14.24 16.75
N VAL A 421 -8.73 13.55 15.92
CA VAL A 421 -8.44 13.32 14.49
C VAL A 421 -9.11 14.40 13.66
N SER A 422 -8.33 15.07 12.79
CA SER A 422 -8.86 16.05 11.83
C SER A 422 -9.85 15.38 10.87
N LEU A 423 -11.01 16.01 10.67
CA LEU A 423 -12.02 15.51 9.72
C LEU A 423 -11.61 15.66 8.27
N VAL A 424 -10.64 16.55 7.97
CA VAL A 424 -10.03 16.70 6.65
C VAL A 424 -8.54 16.41 6.76
N ASN A 425 -8.07 15.50 5.90
CA ASN A 425 -6.65 15.17 5.74
C ASN A 425 -6.19 15.57 4.34
N ALA A 426 -4.92 15.92 4.17
CA ALA A 426 -4.38 16.35 2.89
C ALA A 426 -2.89 16.03 2.73
N SER A 427 -2.46 15.94 1.46
CA SER A 427 -1.06 15.98 1.05
C SER A 427 -0.92 16.89 -0.18
N ALA A 428 0.24 17.52 -0.35
CA ALA A 428 0.51 18.36 -1.50
C ALA A 428 1.89 18.07 -2.09
N SER A 429 1.98 18.13 -3.42
CA SER A 429 3.26 17.96 -4.13
C SER A 429 3.33 18.78 -5.41
N LYS A 430 4.55 18.94 -5.95
CA LYS A 430 4.79 19.63 -7.22
C LYS A 430 5.66 18.77 -8.13
N LYS A 431 5.22 18.62 -9.39
CA LYS A 431 5.97 17.94 -10.44
C LYS A 431 5.68 18.60 -11.79
N ASP A 432 6.69 18.80 -12.62
CA ASP A 432 6.58 19.32 -13.99
C ASP A 432 5.76 20.63 -14.10
N GLY A 433 5.91 21.51 -13.11
CA GLY A 433 5.23 22.81 -13.04
C GLY A 433 3.80 22.74 -12.49
N LEU A 434 3.23 21.56 -12.30
CA LEU A 434 1.90 21.36 -11.74
C LEU A 434 1.97 21.11 -10.24
N THR A 435 1.03 21.69 -9.50
CA THR A 435 0.82 21.39 -8.07
C THR A 435 -0.38 20.46 -7.94
N HIS A 436 -0.20 19.36 -7.19
CA HIS A 436 -1.28 18.44 -6.88
C HIS A 436 -1.59 18.47 -5.38
N ILE A 437 -2.87 18.46 -5.04
CA ILE A 437 -3.34 18.38 -3.65
C ILE A 437 -4.35 17.24 -3.57
N THR A 438 -4.09 16.31 -2.66
CA THR A 438 -5.06 15.28 -2.26
C THR A 438 -5.77 15.72 -0.99
N LEU A 439 -7.09 15.52 -0.96
CA LEU A 439 -7.97 15.87 0.16
C LEU A 439 -8.83 14.64 0.50
N ALA A 440 -8.97 14.33 1.77
CA ALA A 440 -9.88 13.30 2.26
C ALA A 440 -10.79 13.88 3.35
N ASN A 441 -12.11 13.90 3.11
CA ASN A 441 -13.12 14.25 4.11
C ASN A 441 -13.68 12.96 4.72
N ILE A 442 -13.26 12.65 5.94
CA ILE A 442 -13.67 11.44 6.67
C ILE A 442 -15.02 11.58 7.39
N ASP A 443 -15.64 12.76 7.37
CA ASP A 443 -16.96 12.95 7.96
C ASP A 443 -18.01 12.18 7.16
N LEU A 444 -18.81 11.36 7.84
CA LEU A 444 -19.83 10.53 7.20
C LEU A 444 -21.06 11.33 6.74
N THR A 445 -21.27 12.53 7.28
CA THR A 445 -22.52 13.29 7.09
C THR A 445 -22.32 14.68 6.51
N ASN A 446 -21.23 15.37 6.89
CA ASN A 446 -21.08 16.78 6.58
C ASN A 446 -20.07 17.03 5.47
N SER A 447 -20.45 17.85 4.48
CA SER A 447 -19.51 18.46 3.56
C SER A 447 -18.68 19.52 4.28
N GLN A 448 -17.46 19.78 3.80
CA GLN A 448 -16.54 20.76 4.37
C GLN A 448 -16.25 21.85 3.34
N ASN A 449 -16.29 23.12 3.75
CA ASN A 449 -15.75 24.23 2.95
C ASN A 449 -14.27 24.38 3.25
N VAL A 450 -13.44 24.09 2.27
CA VAL A 450 -11.98 24.10 2.41
C VAL A 450 -11.41 25.30 1.69
N ASN A 451 -10.76 26.20 2.45
CA ASN A 451 -10.04 27.35 1.91
C ASN A 451 -8.56 26.99 1.80
N ILE A 452 -8.01 26.94 0.61
CA ILE A 452 -6.62 26.56 0.35
C ILE A 452 -5.83 27.79 -0.13
N ASP A 453 -4.79 28.14 0.62
CA ASP A 453 -3.83 29.18 0.30
C ASP A 453 -2.49 28.54 -0.14
N LEU A 454 -2.09 28.75 -1.40
CA LEU A 454 -0.79 28.34 -1.92
C LEU A 454 0.20 29.48 -1.84
N SER A 455 0.63 29.85 -0.66
CA SER A 455 1.56 30.94 -0.34
C SER A 455 2.31 31.52 -1.54
N ASN A 456 1.96 32.75 -1.97
CA ASN A 456 2.61 33.49 -3.07
C ASN A 456 2.56 32.84 -4.46
N THR A 457 1.75 31.78 -4.67
CA THR A 457 1.59 31.14 -5.98
C THR A 457 0.32 31.66 -6.65
N LYS A 458 0.44 32.17 -7.90
CA LYS A 458 -0.70 32.57 -8.70
C LYS A 458 -1.37 31.29 -9.27
N ILE A 459 -2.65 31.13 -9.01
CA ILE A 459 -3.45 30.02 -9.52
C ILE A 459 -4.20 30.49 -10.76
N SER A 460 -4.02 29.80 -11.88
CA SER A 460 -4.67 30.13 -13.15
C SER A 460 -5.79 29.13 -13.51
N LYS A 461 -5.63 27.87 -13.12
CA LYS A 461 -6.58 26.79 -13.43
C LYS A 461 -6.56 25.73 -12.34
N VAL A 462 -7.71 25.10 -12.12
CA VAL A 462 -7.86 23.92 -11.27
C VAL A 462 -8.75 22.89 -11.96
N ASN A 463 -8.28 21.65 -11.99
CA ASN A 463 -9.04 20.46 -12.37
C ASN A 463 -9.13 19.54 -11.16
N GLY A 464 -10.12 18.64 -11.13
CA GLY A 464 -10.25 17.71 -10.02
C GLY A 464 -10.86 16.36 -10.41
N ARG A 465 -10.51 15.35 -9.63
CA ARG A 465 -11.15 14.01 -9.62
C ARG A 465 -11.63 13.71 -8.21
N ILE A 466 -12.75 13.00 -8.10
CA ILE A 466 -13.35 12.61 -6.82
C ILE A 466 -13.66 11.11 -6.81
N LEU A 467 -13.36 10.45 -5.69
CA LEU A 467 -13.85 9.15 -5.33
C LEU A 467 -14.77 9.30 -4.12
N THR A 468 -16.03 8.91 -4.26
CA THR A 468 -17.05 9.01 -3.21
C THR A 468 -18.15 8.01 -3.49
N SER A 469 -18.94 7.68 -2.47
CA SER A 469 -20.15 6.87 -2.60
C SER A 469 -21.24 7.35 -1.64
N LYS A 470 -22.46 6.90 -1.88
CA LYS A 470 -23.60 7.20 -1.00
C LYS A 470 -23.46 6.53 0.36
N ASP A 471 -22.95 5.30 0.36
CA ASP A 471 -22.74 4.50 1.54
C ASP A 471 -21.26 4.17 1.70
N ILE A 472 -20.76 4.21 2.94
CA ILE A 472 -19.37 3.88 3.25
C ILE A 472 -19.07 2.39 3.08
N HIS A 473 -20.10 1.53 3.04
CA HIS A 473 -20.01 0.10 2.79
C HIS A 473 -19.94 -0.25 1.29
N ASP A 474 -20.19 0.73 0.41
CA ASP A 474 -20.18 0.49 -1.03
C ASP A 474 -18.81 -0.03 -1.47
N HIS A 475 -18.85 -1.06 -2.30
CA HIS A 475 -17.69 -1.74 -2.88
C HIS A 475 -18.03 -2.32 -4.24
N ASN A 476 -17.02 -2.54 -5.05
CA ASN A 476 -17.18 -3.15 -6.36
C ASN A 476 -17.26 -4.66 -6.25
N THR A 477 -18.21 -5.27 -6.97
CA THR A 477 -18.38 -6.72 -7.09
C THR A 477 -18.25 -7.14 -8.54
N PHE A 478 -18.19 -8.45 -8.82
CA PHE A 478 -18.14 -8.98 -10.18
C PHE A 478 -19.43 -8.71 -10.97
N GLU A 479 -20.55 -8.53 -10.26
CA GLU A 479 -21.86 -8.18 -10.83
C GLU A 479 -22.04 -6.67 -11.02
N ASN A 480 -21.39 -5.86 -10.17
CA ASN A 480 -21.42 -4.40 -10.23
C ASN A 480 -20.00 -3.81 -10.08
N PRO A 481 -19.15 -3.95 -11.10
CA PRO A 481 -17.73 -3.63 -11.00
C PRO A 481 -17.41 -2.13 -11.00
N ASN A 482 -18.41 -1.26 -11.22
CA ASN A 482 -18.24 0.19 -11.35
C ASN A 482 -19.10 1.00 -10.37
N LEU A 483 -19.57 0.39 -9.27
CA LEU A 483 -20.36 1.09 -8.25
C LEU A 483 -19.57 2.25 -7.63
N VAL A 484 -18.30 2.01 -7.32
CA VAL A 484 -17.37 2.98 -6.78
C VAL A 484 -16.26 3.20 -7.80
N GLN A 485 -16.23 4.38 -8.42
CA GLN A 485 -15.21 4.77 -9.40
C GLN A 485 -14.97 6.28 -9.40
N PRO A 486 -13.78 6.75 -9.77
CA PRO A 486 -13.48 8.17 -9.84
C PRO A 486 -14.32 8.90 -10.88
N GLN A 487 -14.77 10.11 -10.51
CA GLN A 487 -15.53 11.01 -11.35
C GLN A 487 -14.84 12.38 -11.45
N THR A 488 -15.24 13.20 -12.42
CA THR A 488 -14.80 14.59 -12.51
C THR A 488 -15.32 15.37 -11.30
N PHE A 489 -14.43 16.16 -10.68
CA PHE A 489 -14.76 17.00 -9.54
C PHE A 489 -14.83 18.48 -9.94
N ASN A 490 -16.00 19.10 -9.75
CA ASN A 490 -16.27 20.50 -10.10
C ASN A 490 -16.47 21.40 -8.86
N GLY A 491 -16.19 20.88 -7.65
CA GLY A 491 -16.39 21.59 -6.39
C GLY A 491 -15.28 22.58 -6.02
N ALA A 492 -14.22 22.71 -6.83
CA ALA A 492 -13.11 23.63 -6.60
C ALA A 492 -13.25 24.90 -7.46
N LYS A 493 -13.10 26.08 -6.85
CA LYS A 493 -13.17 27.38 -7.52
C LYS A 493 -12.02 28.29 -7.08
N ILE A 494 -11.52 29.11 -7.99
CA ILE A 494 -10.53 30.14 -7.68
C ILE A 494 -11.29 31.42 -7.29
N VAL A 495 -11.06 31.89 -6.05
CA VAL A 495 -11.69 33.11 -5.51
C VAL A 495 -10.61 33.97 -4.88
N ASN A 496 -10.42 35.19 -5.36
CA ASN A 496 -9.41 36.13 -4.85
C ASN A 496 -7.99 35.52 -4.75
N GLY A 497 -7.62 34.71 -5.76
CA GLY A 497 -6.29 34.07 -5.83
C GLY A 497 -6.09 32.85 -4.91
N LYS A 498 -7.12 32.42 -4.18
CA LYS A 498 -7.14 31.21 -3.35
C LYS A 498 -8.11 30.19 -3.91
N LEU A 499 -7.96 28.93 -3.51
CA LEU A 499 -8.93 27.88 -3.84
C LEU A 499 -9.97 27.76 -2.74
N ASN A 500 -11.24 27.79 -3.15
CA ASN A 500 -12.36 27.38 -2.31
C ASN A 500 -12.87 26.04 -2.83
N VAL A 501 -12.91 25.05 -1.97
CA VAL A 501 -13.29 23.67 -2.31
C VAL A 501 -14.48 23.25 -1.45
N GLN A 502 -15.60 22.95 -2.09
CA GLN A 502 -16.73 22.31 -1.42
C GLN A 502 -16.50 20.80 -1.46
N LEU A 503 -15.93 20.27 -0.38
CA LEU A 503 -15.53 18.87 -0.24
C LEU A 503 -16.68 18.04 0.33
N PRO A 504 -17.33 17.16 -0.46
CA PRO A 504 -18.46 16.35 0.02
C PRO A 504 -18.09 15.47 1.21
N ALA A 505 -19.08 15.07 1.98
CA ALA A 505 -18.92 14.00 2.98
C ALA A 505 -18.42 12.72 2.30
N LYS A 506 -17.68 11.88 3.00
CA LYS A 506 -17.20 10.58 2.51
C LYS A 506 -16.50 10.68 1.15
N SER A 507 -15.59 11.65 0.97
CA SER A 507 -14.95 11.87 -0.33
C SER A 507 -13.43 11.96 -0.25
N ILE A 508 -12.80 11.46 -1.29
CA ILE A 508 -11.36 11.58 -1.56
C ILE A 508 -11.23 12.34 -2.88
N VAL A 509 -10.53 13.48 -2.85
CA VAL A 509 -10.39 14.37 -4.00
C VAL A 509 -8.92 14.58 -4.32
N VAL A 510 -8.59 14.60 -5.60
CA VAL A 510 -7.28 15.06 -6.12
C VAL A 510 -7.51 16.29 -6.97
N LEU A 511 -6.79 17.35 -6.66
CA LEU A 511 -6.76 18.60 -7.41
C LEU A 511 -5.45 18.72 -8.18
N GLU A 512 -5.53 19.13 -9.45
CA GLU A 512 -4.41 19.54 -10.30
C GLU A 512 -4.50 21.05 -10.51
N ILE A 513 -3.44 21.76 -10.19
CA ILE A 513 -3.38 23.23 -10.10
C ILE A 513 -2.25 23.76 -10.98
N GLN A 514 -2.60 24.74 -11.85
CA GLN A 514 -1.68 25.47 -12.72
C GLN A 514 -1.50 26.91 -12.25
#